data_a7ecfa3d96736c40210fa5a582808217
#
_entry.id   a7ecfa3d96736c40210fa5a582808217
#
_cell.length_a   1.000
_cell.length_b   1.000
_cell.length_c   1.000
_cell.angle_alpha   90.00
_cell.angle_beta   90.00
_cell.angle_gamma   90.00
#
_symmetry.space_group_name_H-M   'P 1'
#
loop_
_entity.id
_entity.type
_entity.pdbx_description
1 polymer ?
#
loop_
_entity_poly.entity_id
_entity_poly.type
_entity_poly.pdbx_seq_one_letter_code
_entity_poly.pdbx_strand_id
1 'polypeptide(L)'
;LDKWLPVDLYVGGAEHAVLHLLYSRFWHKVLYDCGVVKCKEPWQRLVHQGMILGDNNEKMSKSRGNVVNPDDIVASHGADSLRLYEMFMGPLEASLPWSTNGLDGSRKWLDRVYRLMIETGKLSDENDHSLDRVYHQTVKKVTDDFEKLGFNTAISQMMIFINECYKAEHVYKEYAENFIKMLSCIAPHICEEMWQQLGHNDSIAYEPWPTYDEKMLVSDTVQMGIQVNGKLRAKIEVAKDADDETVKELAFQQENVKAHTDSKDIVKVIVVKNKIEI
;
A
#
# COMPACT_ATOMS: atom_id res chain seq x y z
N LEU A 1 -2.21 7.16 -35.65
CA LEU A 1 -2.11 8.14 -34.54
C LEU A 1 -3.40 8.18 -33.72
N ASP A 2 -4.58 8.16 -34.37
CA ASP A 2 -5.89 8.29 -33.67
C ASP A 2 -6.18 7.23 -32.58
N LYS A 3 -5.49 6.08 -32.60
CA LYS A 3 -5.61 5.03 -31.58
C LYS A 3 -4.71 5.26 -30.35
N TRP A 4 -3.68 6.09 -30.49
CA TRP A 4 -2.64 6.28 -29.49
C TRP A 4 -2.62 7.67 -28.86
N LEU A 5 -3.38 8.61 -29.48
CA LEU A 5 -3.44 9.98 -29.03
C LEU A 5 -4.89 10.41 -28.73
N PRO A 6 -5.10 11.22 -27.67
CA PRO A 6 -4.10 11.66 -26.70
C PRO A 6 -3.62 10.52 -25.80
N VAL A 7 -2.39 10.59 -25.28
CA VAL A 7 -1.86 9.64 -24.32
C VAL A 7 -2.67 9.71 -23.02
N ASP A 8 -3.05 8.56 -22.47
CA ASP A 8 -3.94 8.51 -21.28
C ASP A 8 -3.27 9.03 -20.03
N LEU A 9 -2.05 8.58 -19.77
CA LEU A 9 -1.27 8.95 -18.59
C LEU A 9 0.19 9.20 -18.98
N TYR A 10 0.72 10.35 -18.59
CA TYR A 10 2.10 10.74 -18.83
C TYR A 10 2.79 11.05 -17.50
N VAL A 11 3.83 10.29 -17.17
CA VAL A 11 4.56 10.42 -15.91
C VAL A 11 5.98 10.92 -16.19
N GLY A 12 6.39 11.96 -15.48
CA GLY A 12 7.73 12.50 -15.65
C GLY A 12 8.05 13.62 -14.65
N GLY A 13 9.35 13.85 -14.40
CA GLY A 13 9.81 14.87 -13.46
C GLY A 13 9.43 16.29 -13.87
N ALA A 14 9.22 17.14 -12.87
CA ALA A 14 8.82 18.54 -13.07
C ALA A 14 9.87 19.37 -13.84
N GLU A 15 11.15 18.95 -13.86
CA GLU A 15 12.22 19.57 -14.64
C GLU A 15 11.95 19.58 -16.16
N HIS A 16 11.14 18.66 -16.63
CA HIS A 16 10.76 18.58 -18.04
C HIS A 16 9.71 19.59 -18.46
N ALA A 17 9.15 20.37 -17.53
CA ALA A 17 8.17 21.43 -17.83
C ALA A 17 8.72 22.46 -18.83
N VAL A 18 10.00 22.81 -18.70
CA VAL A 18 10.70 23.77 -19.59
C VAL A 18 11.55 23.07 -20.66
N LEU A 19 11.56 21.75 -20.73
CA LEU A 19 12.32 20.93 -21.66
C LEU A 19 11.38 20.08 -22.53
N HIS A 20 11.33 18.77 -22.26
CA HIS A 20 10.59 17.82 -23.06
C HIS A 20 9.09 18.14 -23.18
N LEU A 21 8.43 18.49 -22.07
CA LEU A 21 6.99 18.79 -22.08
C LEU A 21 6.66 20.02 -22.91
N LEU A 22 7.50 21.06 -22.83
CA LEU A 22 7.33 22.25 -23.66
C LEU A 22 7.47 21.93 -25.14
N TYR A 23 8.53 21.22 -25.53
CA TYR A 23 8.80 20.91 -26.93
C TYR A 23 7.79 19.91 -27.53
N SER A 24 7.46 18.86 -26.79
CA SER A 24 6.51 17.86 -27.27
C SER A 24 5.11 18.45 -27.48
N ARG A 25 4.65 19.31 -26.54
CA ARG A 25 3.37 20.00 -26.66
C ARG A 25 3.37 21.02 -27.80
N PHE A 26 4.46 21.76 -27.99
CA PHE A 26 4.60 22.70 -29.10
C PHE A 26 4.48 21.98 -30.46
N TRP A 27 5.26 20.91 -30.65
CA TRP A 27 5.20 20.13 -31.88
C TRP A 27 3.85 19.46 -32.08
N HIS A 28 3.22 18.97 -31.05
CA HIS A 28 1.88 18.41 -31.12
C HIS A 28 0.85 19.45 -31.65
N LYS A 29 0.95 20.69 -31.19
CA LYS A 29 0.08 21.79 -31.68
C LYS A 29 0.34 22.10 -33.15
N VAL A 30 1.60 22.10 -33.58
CA VAL A 30 1.92 22.26 -35.03
C VAL A 30 1.28 21.11 -35.85
N LEU A 31 1.40 19.89 -35.38
CA LEU A 31 0.77 18.73 -36.06
C LEU A 31 -0.76 18.81 -36.05
N TYR A 32 -1.37 19.36 -34.99
CA TYR A 32 -2.79 19.62 -34.96
C TYR A 32 -3.21 20.69 -36.00
N ASP A 33 -2.50 21.82 -36.02
CA ASP A 33 -2.77 22.89 -36.98
C ASP A 33 -2.59 22.45 -38.43
N CYS A 34 -1.66 21.52 -38.68
CA CYS A 34 -1.47 20.88 -40.00
C CYS A 34 -2.48 19.77 -40.29
N GLY A 35 -3.42 19.45 -39.41
CA GLY A 35 -4.43 18.41 -39.61
C GLY A 35 -3.89 16.95 -39.53
N VAL A 36 -2.67 16.75 -39.00
CA VAL A 36 -2.02 15.45 -38.86
C VAL A 36 -2.57 14.66 -37.69
N VAL A 37 -2.87 15.35 -36.57
CA VAL A 37 -3.50 14.78 -35.37
C VAL A 37 -4.84 15.44 -35.10
N LYS A 38 -5.78 14.73 -34.46
CA LYS A 38 -7.16 15.21 -34.23
C LYS A 38 -7.36 15.83 -32.85
N CYS A 39 -6.49 15.51 -31.87
CA CYS A 39 -6.58 16.05 -30.51
C CYS A 39 -5.68 17.27 -30.33
N LYS A 40 -6.15 18.26 -29.55
CA LYS A 40 -5.42 19.51 -29.33
C LYS A 40 -4.26 19.37 -28.33
N GLU A 41 -4.37 18.40 -27.42
CA GLU A 41 -3.37 18.16 -26.38
C GLU A 41 -2.79 16.76 -26.53
N PRO A 42 -1.48 16.59 -26.26
CA PRO A 42 -0.80 15.31 -26.47
C PRO A 42 -1.13 14.26 -25.43
N TRP A 43 -1.52 14.65 -24.22
CA TRP A 43 -1.86 13.76 -23.13
C TRP A 43 -3.10 14.24 -22.35
N GLN A 44 -3.82 13.30 -21.73
CA GLN A 44 -5.02 13.58 -20.95
C GLN A 44 -4.69 13.91 -19.49
N ARG A 45 -3.75 13.17 -18.91
CA ARG A 45 -3.31 13.33 -17.51
C ARG A 45 -1.79 13.38 -17.44
N LEU A 46 -1.27 14.41 -16.79
CA LEU A 46 0.15 14.58 -16.50
C LEU A 46 0.36 14.42 -14.99
N VAL A 47 1.33 13.58 -14.62
CA VAL A 47 1.71 13.34 -13.23
C VAL A 47 3.21 13.58 -13.08
N HIS A 48 3.57 14.40 -12.11
CA HIS A 48 4.96 14.63 -11.74
C HIS A 48 5.32 13.76 -10.54
N GLN A 49 6.38 12.94 -10.68
CA GLN A 49 6.99 12.30 -9.53
C GLN A 49 7.96 13.25 -8.84
N GLY A 50 8.15 13.03 -7.53
CA GLY A 50 9.16 13.71 -6.74
C GLY A 50 10.58 13.24 -7.08
N MET A 51 11.56 13.84 -6.45
CA MET A 51 12.97 13.53 -6.65
C MET A 51 13.47 12.66 -5.51
N ILE A 52 14.21 11.60 -5.82
CA ILE A 52 14.97 10.85 -4.82
C ILE A 52 16.27 11.62 -4.56
N LEU A 53 16.42 12.08 -3.33
CA LEU A 53 17.57 12.82 -2.87
C LEU A 53 18.64 11.88 -2.29
N GLY A 54 19.87 12.34 -2.18
CA GLY A 54 20.89 11.64 -1.40
C GLY A 54 20.51 11.54 0.08
N ASP A 55 21.20 10.72 0.83
CA ASP A 55 21.01 10.50 2.27
C ASP A 55 21.14 11.77 3.12
N ASN A 56 21.88 12.76 2.61
CA ASN A 56 22.02 14.10 3.18
C ASN A 56 20.92 15.08 2.79
N ASN A 57 19.82 14.59 2.16
CA ASN A 57 18.69 15.41 1.69
C ASN A 57 19.05 16.40 0.57
N GLU A 58 20.15 16.19 -0.13
CA GLU A 58 20.57 17.00 -1.26
C GLU A 58 20.34 16.27 -2.58
N LYS A 59 20.18 17.04 -3.67
CA LYS A 59 20.06 16.48 -5.01
C LYS A 59 21.30 15.63 -5.34
N MET A 60 21.07 14.39 -5.80
CA MET A 60 22.14 13.51 -6.26
C MET A 60 22.88 14.12 -7.47
N SER A 61 24.19 14.10 -7.42
CA SER A 61 25.03 14.48 -8.56
C SER A 61 26.37 13.77 -8.53
N LYS A 62 26.92 13.48 -9.72
CA LYS A 62 28.24 12.83 -9.85
C LYS A 62 29.35 13.66 -9.21
N SER A 63 29.28 15.00 -9.30
CA SER A 63 30.26 15.90 -8.71
C SER A 63 30.29 15.91 -7.19
N ARG A 64 29.17 15.51 -6.55
CA ARG A 64 29.05 15.40 -5.08
C ARG A 64 29.36 14.00 -4.56
N GLY A 65 29.46 13.01 -5.45
CA GLY A 65 29.72 11.62 -5.07
C GLY A 65 28.58 10.95 -4.27
N ASN A 66 27.36 11.51 -4.29
CA ASN A 66 26.20 11.02 -3.55
C ASN A 66 25.16 10.31 -4.43
N VAL A 67 25.59 9.85 -5.62
CA VAL A 67 24.71 9.12 -6.55
C VAL A 67 24.61 7.67 -6.13
N VAL A 68 23.37 7.16 -6.04
CA VAL A 68 23.09 5.73 -5.92
C VAL A 68 22.90 5.17 -7.32
N ASN A 69 23.70 4.14 -7.66
CA ASN A 69 23.58 3.46 -8.94
C ASN A 69 22.56 2.31 -8.83
N PRO A 70 21.47 2.33 -9.61
CA PRO A 70 20.47 1.24 -9.59
C PRO A 70 21.06 -0.15 -9.89
N ASP A 71 22.07 -0.26 -10.77
CA ASP A 71 22.69 -1.54 -11.11
C ASP A 71 23.35 -2.20 -9.89
N ASP A 72 24.01 -1.41 -9.03
CA ASP A 72 24.63 -1.90 -7.80
C ASP A 72 23.57 -2.40 -6.80
N ILE A 73 22.42 -1.71 -6.75
CA ILE A 73 21.30 -2.12 -5.91
C ILE A 73 20.66 -3.39 -6.45
N VAL A 74 20.45 -3.49 -7.77
CA VAL A 74 19.90 -4.71 -8.39
C VAL A 74 20.83 -5.90 -8.15
N ALA A 75 22.14 -5.70 -8.25
CA ALA A 75 23.11 -6.77 -7.98
C ALA A 75 23.11 -7.23 -6.52
N SER A 76 22.92 -6.32 -5.57
CA SER A 76 22.99 -6.61 -4.12
C SER A 76 21.66 -7.05 -3.51
N HIS A 77 20.54 -6.43 -3.89
CA HIS A 77 19.22 -6.60 -3.27
C HIS A 77 18.15 -7.15 -4.22
N GLY A 78 18.40 -7.15 -5.52
CA GLY A 78 17.44 -7.52 -6.55
C GLY A 78 16.54 -6.35 -7.00
N ALA A 79 16.07 -6.44 -8.24
CA ALA A 79 15.24 -5.40 -8.84
C ALA A 79 13.93 -5.17 -8.11
N ASP A 80 13.28 -6.23 -7.63
CA ASP A 80 11.98 -6.13 -6.92
C ASP A 80 12.11 -5.40 -5.59
N SER A 81 13.24 -5.53 -4.89
CA SER A 81 13.50 -4.79 -3.66
C SER A 81 13.65 -3.29 -3.91
N LEU A 82 14.35 -2.91 -4.99
CA LEU A 82 14.47 -1.52 -5.41
C LEU A 82 13.10 -0.94 -5.79
N ARG A 83 12.35 -1.62 -6.64
CA ARG A 83 11.02 -1.20 -7.08
C ARG A 83 10.06 -1.02 -5.91
N LEU A 84 10.03 -2.01 -5.00
CA LEU A 84 9.20 -1.94 -3.80
C LEU A 84 9.61 -0.76 -2.91
N TYR A 85 10.91 -0.56 -2.70
CA TYR A 85 11.42 0.54 -1.89
C TYR A 85 11.03 1.91 -2.46
N GLU A 86 11.25 2.14 -3.76
CA GLU A 86 10.92 3.41 -4.41
C GLU A 86 9.42 3.73 -4.36
N MET A 87 8.57 2.71 -4.53
CA MET A 87 7.11 2.90 -4.44
C MET A 87 6.61 3.05 -3.00
N PHE A 88 7.34 2.54 -2.02
CA PHE A 88 6.94 2.55 -0.61
C PHE A 88 7.43 3.76 0.19
N MET A 89 8.54 4.38 -0.21
CA MET A 89 9.21 5.42 0.58
C MET A 89 8.35 6.67 0.87
N GLY A 90 7.28 6.92 0.09
CA GLY A 90 6.34 8.00 0.32
C GLY A 90 5.42 8.27 -0.87
N PRO A 91 4.61 9.36 -0.80
CA PRO A 91 3.78 9.78 -1.92
C PRO A 91 4.61 10.03 -3.17
N LEU A 92 4.08 9.65 -4.34
CA LEU A 92 4.80 9.71 -5.62
C LEU A 92 5.35 11.11 -5.94
N GLU A 93 4.62 12.15 -5.55
CA GLU A 93 5.00 13.56 -5.82
C GLU A 93 6.02 14.12 -4.83
N ALA A 94 6.27 13.42 -3.72
CA ALA A 94 7.16 13.89 -2.68
C ALA A 94 8.63 13.68 -3.05
N SER A 95 9.47 14.67 -2.77
CA SER A 95 10.93 14.48 -2.82
C SER A 95 11.40 13.94 -1.47
N LEU A 96 12.10 12.81 -1.50
CA LEU A 96 12.45 12.03 -0.31
C LEU A 96 13.91 11.60 -0.34
N PRO A 97 14.61 11.59 0.81
CA PRO A 97 15.99 11.13 0.87
C PRO A 97 16.09 9.62 0.72
N TRP A 98 17.16 9.17 0.06
CA TRP A 98 17.51 7.76 0.00
C TRP A 98 17.78 7.19 1.40
N SER A 99 17.35 5.96 1.63
CA SER A 99 17.60 5.23 2.88
C SER A 99 17.95 3.78 2.61
N THR A 100 19.18 3.39 2.84
CA THR A 100 19.62 1.99 2.71
C THR A 100 18.88 1.08 3.68
N ASN A 101 18.60 1.54 4.91
CA ASN A 101 17.79 0.78 5.86
C ASN A 101 16.35 0.52 5.37
N GLY A 102 15.77 1.46 4.63
CA GLY A 102 14.46 1.29 4.00
C GLY A 102 14.49 0.22 2.89
N LEU A 103 15.56 0.20 2.11
CA LEU A 103 15.80 -0.82 1.08
C LEU A 103 15.96 -2.22 1.69
N ASP A 104 16.77 -2.36 2.76
CA ASP A 104 16.92 -3.61 3.52
C ASP A 104 15.57 -4.09 4.09
N GLY A 105 14.76 -3.17 4.58
CA GLY A 105 13.41 -3.45 5.06
C GLY A 105 12.52 -4.01 3.97
N SER A 106 12.58 -3.43 2.76
CA SER A 106 11.82 -3.89 1.59
C SER A 106 12.22 -5.30 1.17
N ARG A 107 13.52 -5.60 1.13
CA ARG A 107 14.03 -6.95 0.84
C ARG A 107 13.53 -7.97 1.86
N LYS A 108 13.68 -7.68 3.16
CA LYS A 108 13.23 -8.56 4.24
C LYS A 108 11.72 -8.82 4.19
N TRP A 109 10.95 -7.82 3.78
CA TRP A 109 9.50 -8.01 3.63
C TRP A 109 9.16 -8.92 2.45
N LEU A 110 9.81 -8.78 1.29
CA LEU A 110 9.64 -9.70 0.16
C LEU A 110 10.03 -11.14 0.52
N ASP A 111 11.14 -11.33 1.22
CA ASP A 111 11.56 -12.65 1.71
C ASP A 111 10.50 -13.24 2.66
N ARG A 112 9.88 -12.41 3.49
CA ARG A 112 8.79 -12.80 4.37
C ARG A 112 7.53 -13.18 3.61
N VAL A 113 7.17 -12.47 2.55
CA VAL A 113 6.06 -12.82 1.65
C VAL A 113 6.33 -14.17 1.01
N TYR A 114 7.49 -14.36 0.41
CA TYR A 114 7.88 -15.62 -0.23
C TYR A 114 7.78 -16.80 0.75
N ARG A 115 8.34 -16.63 1.94
CA ARG A 115 8.28 -17.67 2.98
C ARG A 115 6.84 -18.03 3.33
N LEU A 116 5.97 -17.05 3.50
CA LEU A 116 4.55 -17.29 3.81
C LEU A 116 3.88 -18.11 2.72
N MET A 117 4.08 -17.74 1.46
CA MET A 117 3.39 -18.34 0.32
C MET A 117 3.90 -19.72 -0.05
N ILE A 118 5.19 -19.98 0.17
CA ILE A 118 5.85 -21.19 -0.37
C ILE A 118 6.35 -22.12 0.73
N GLU A 119 6.89 -21.62 1.84
CA GLU A 119 7.65 -22.43 2.79
C GLU A 119 6.86 -22.85 4.03
N THR A 120 5.86 -22.06 4.45
CA THR A 120 5.19 -22.31 5.75
C THR A 120 4.18 -23.45 5.73
N GLY A 121 3.70 -23.87 4.56
CA GLY A 121 2.62 -24.85 4.43
C GLY A 121 1.26 -24.36 4.95
N LYS A 122 1.08 -23.05 5.12
CA LYS A 122 -0.18 -22.44 5.61
C LYS A 122 -1.28 -22.34 4.55
N LEU A 123 -0.95 -22.49 3.27
CA LEU A 123 -1.95 -22.38 2.21
C LEU A 123 -2.93 -23.57 2.29
N SER A 124 -4.22 -23.27 2.21
CA SER A 124 -5.32 -24.23 2.25
C SER A 124 -6.28 -24.00 1.10
N ASP A 125 -6.80 -25.08 0.52
CA ASP A 125 -7.88 -25.01 -0.47
C ASP A 125 -9.25 -24.72 0.17
N GLU A 126 -9.37 -24.86 1.49
CA GLU A 126 -10.58 -24.53 2.24
C GLU A 126 -10.47 -23.14 2.85
N ASN A 127 -11.53 -22.35 2.70
CA ASN A 127 -11.65 -21.03 3.32
C ASN A 127 -12.31 -21.16 4.70
N ASP A 128 -11.59 -20.83 5.76
CA ASP A 128 -12.12 -20.77 7.14
C ASP A 128 -12.80 -19.43 7.48
N HIS A 129 -12.83 -18.49 6.50
CA HIS A 129 -13.41 -17.16 6.59
C HIS A 129 -12.72 -16.19 7.58
N SER A 130 -11.62 -16.60 8.20
CA SER A 130 -10.90 -15.79 9.18
C SER A 130 -10.24 -14.55 8.57
N LEU A 131 -9.88 -14.62 7.29
CA LEU A 131 -9.20 -13.55 6.55
C LEU A 131 -10.10 -12.79 5.57
N ASP A 132 -11.37 -13.17 5.43
CA ASP A 132 -12.28 -12.59 4.41
C ASP A 132 -12.29 -11.07 4.46
N ARG A 133 -12.52 -10.50 5.62
CA ARG A 133 -12.62 -9.06 5.79
C ARG A 133 -11.34 -8.33 5.38
N VAL A 134 -10.19 -8.77 5.90
CA VAL A 134 -8.92 -8.11 5.60
C VAL A 134 -8.51 -8.30 4.15
N TYR A 135 -8.86 -9.44 3.55
CA TYR A 135 -8.65 -9.69 2.13
C TYR A 135 -9.44 -8.70 1.26
N HIS A 136 -10.76 -8.62 1.43
CA HIS A 136 -11.61 -7.73 0.64
C HIS A 136 -11.25 -6.25 0.85
N GLN A 137 -10.91 -5.85 2.08
CA GLN A 137 -10.38 -4.52 2.37
C GLN A 137 -9.07 -4.25 1.63
N THR A 138 -8.20 -5.25 1.54
CA THR A 138 -6.91 -5.13 0.85
C THR A 138 -7.11 -4.98 -0.64
N VAL A 139 -7.93 -5.83 -1.28
CA VAL A 139 -8.21 -5.72 -2.72
C VAL A 139 -8.79 -4.34 -3.04
N LYS A 140 -9.81 -3.91 -2.29
CA LYS A 140 -10.41 -2.58 -2.50
C LYS A 140 -9.39 -1.46 -2.35
N LYS A 141 -8.66 -1.44 -1.24
CA LYS A 141 -7.70 -0.37 -0.94
C LYS A 141 -6.58 -0.30 -1.95
N VAL A 142 -6.03 -1.44 -2.36
CA VAL A 142 -4.96 -1.50 -3.37
C VAL A 142 -5.47 -1.05 -4.73
N THR A 143 -6.67 -1.44 -5.13
CA THR A 143 -7.30 -0.99 -6.38
C THR A 143 -7.47 0.53 -6.39
N ASP A 144 -8.13 1.07 -5.36
CA ASP A 144 -8.38 2.52 -5.23
C ASP A 144 -7.09 3.34 -5.21
N ASP A 145 -6.04 2.82 -4.57
CA ASP A 145 -4.75 3.49 -4.46
C ASP A 145 -3.96 3.43 -5.77
N PHE A 146 -3.96 2.30 -6.47
CA PHE A 146 -3.27 2.18 -7.77
C PHE A 146 -3.87 3.12 -8.82
N GLU A 147 -5.19 3.25 -8.88
CA GLU A 147 -5.86 4.22 -9.76
C GLU A 147 -5.44 5.67 -9.47
N LYS A 148 -5.13 5.98 -8.21
CA LYS A 148 -4.69 7.31 -7.74
C LYS A 148 -3.17 7.46 -7.68
N LEU A 149 -2.42 6.41 -8.03
CA LEU A 149 -0.96 6.33 -7.90
C LEU A 149 -0.47 6.43 -6.44
N GLY A 150 -1.29 6.03 -5.48
CA GLY A 150 -0.99 5.98 -4.05
C GLY A 150 -0.25 4.70 -3.66
N PHE A 151 0.87 4.41 -4.31
CA PHE A 151 1.57 3.13 -4.16
C PHE A 151 2.03 2.85 -2.73
N ASN A 152 2.49 3.86 -2.01
CA ASN A 152 2.95 3.73 -0.63
C ASN A 152 1.85 3.26 0.33
N THR A 153 0.62 3.75 0.16
CA THR A 153 -0.53 3.34 0.97
C THR A 153 -1.06 1.97 0.55
N ALA A 154 -1.02 1.63 -0.75
CA ALA A 154 -1.31 0.30 -1.24
C ALA A 154 -0.35 -0.74 -0.64
N ILE A 155 0.96 -0.48 -0.66
CA ILE A 155 1.97 -1.37 -0.07
C ILE A 155 1.77 -1.50 1.44
N SER A 156 1.45 -0.40 2.15
CA SER A 156 1.13 -0.44 3.57
C SER A 156 -0.06 -1.39 3.86
N GLN A 157 -1.09 -1.35 3.03
CA GLN A 157 -2.23 -2.28 3.16
C GLN A 157 -1.84 -3.73 2.85
N MET A 158 -0.99 -3.95 1.86
CA MET A 158 -0.43 -5.27 1.57
C MET A 158 0.36 -5.83 2.77
N MET A 159 1.12 -4.97 3.46
CA MET A 159 1.84 -5.35 4.68
C MET A 159 0.90 -5.73 5.82
N ILE A 160 -0.23 -5.04 5.97
CA ILE A 160 -1.28 -5.40 6.95
C ILE A 160 -1.83 -6.79 6.64
N PHE A 161 -2.18 -7.07 5.39
CA PHE A 161 -2.70 -8.38 4.98
C PHE A 161 -1.72 -9.51 5.31
N ILE A 162 -0.44 -9.36 4.95
CA ILE A 162 0.60 -10.35 5.27
C ILE A 162 0.73 -10.56 6.79
N ASN A 163 0.62 -9.50 7.58
CA ASN A 163 0.66 -9.62 9.04
C ASN A 163 -0.52 -10.45 9.59
N GLU A 164 -1.72 -10.25 9.05
CA GLU A 164 -2.89 -11.06 9.45
C GLU A 164 -2.77 -12.51 8.98
N CYS A 165 -2.25 -12.77 7.77
CA CYS A 165 -1.96 -14.13 7.30
C CYS A 165 -0.98 -14.87 8.21
N TYR A 166 0.03 -14.18 8.76
CA TYR A 166 0.96 -14.80 9.72
C TYR A 166 0.30 -15.18 11.05
N LYS A 167 -0.73 -14.44 11.48
CA LYS A 167 -1.50 -14.74 12.70
C LYS A 167 -2.49 -15.86 12.51
N ALA A 168 -3.09 -15.96 11.30
CA ALA A 168 -4.05 -17.00 10.97
C ALA A 168 -3.40 -18.39 11.02
N GLU A 169 -4.19 -19.42 11.29
CA GLU A 169 -3.77 -20.81 11.24
C GLU A 169 -3.56 -21.24 9.80
N HIS A 170 -4.50 -20.91 8.93
CA HIS A 170 -4.48 -21.17 7.50
C HIS A 170 -4.68 -19.90 6.67
N VAL A 171 -4.24 -19.93 5.43
CA VAL A 171 -4.47 -18.87 4.44
C VAL A 171 -5.15 -19.49 3.23
N TYR A 172 -6.33 -19.03 2.88
CA TYR A 172 -7.04 -19.52 1.70
C TYR A 172 -6.21 -19.25 0.45
N LYS A 173 -5.95 -20.31 -0.32
CA LYS A 173 -5.04 -20.27 -1.48
C LYS A 173 -5.43 -19.20 -2.51
N GLU A 174 -6.73 -19.06 -2.81
CA GLU A 174 -7.21 -18.04 -3.73
C GLU A 174 -6.86 -16.61 -3.25
N TYR A 175 -6.92 -16.35 -1.94
CA TYR A 175 -6.53 -15.04 -1.40
C TYR A 175 -5.03 -14.78 -1.52
N ALA A 176 -4.23 -15.80 -1.32
CA ALA A 176 -2.78 -15.74 -1.52
C ALA A 176 -2.43 -15.48 -2.99
N GLU A 177 -3.05 -16.21 -3.92
CA GLU A 177 -2.85 -16.03 -5.36
C GLU A 177 -3.28 -14.63 -5.83
N ASN A 178 -4.44 -14.15 -5.39
CA ASN A 178 -4.91 -12.80 -5.70
C ASN A 178 -4.02 -11.71 -5.09
N PHE A 179 -3.46 -11.95 -3.91
CA PHE A 179 -2.45 -11.06 -3.33
C PHE A 179 -1.18 -10.99 -4.19
N ILE A 180 -0.69 -12.13 -4.68
CA ILE A 180 0.48 -12.19 -5.56
C ILE A 180 0.22 -11.43 -6.87
N LYS A 181 -1.00 -11.53 -7.44
CA LYS A 181 -1.40 -10.76 -8.63
C LYS A 181 -1.30 -9.25 -8.37
N MET A 182 -1.78 -8.74 -7.25
CA MET A 182 -1.65 -7.32 -6.90
C MET A 182 -0.18 -6.90 -6.70
N LEU A 183 0.60 -7.72 -6.00
CA LEU A 183 2.01 -7.42 -5.74
C LEU A 183 2.87 -7.47 -7.00
N SER A 184 2.50 -8.26 -8.02
CA SER A 184 3.26 -8.41 -9.26
C SER A 184 3.45 -7.09 -10.01
N CYS A 185 2.55 -6.13 -9.86
CA CYS A 185 2.70 -4.80 -10.45
C CYS A 185 3.92 -4.04 -9.89
N ILE A 186 4.35 -4.37 -8.67
CA ILE A 186 5.48 -3.75 -7.99
C ILE A 186 6.72 -4.65 -8.02
N ALA A 187 6.55 -5.92 -7.70
CA ALA A 187 7.62 -6.92 -7.57
C ALA A 187 7.40 -8.11 -8.52
N PRO A 188 7.53 -7.91 -9.85
CA PRO A 188 7.13 -8.90 -10.84
C PRO A 188 7.93 -10.19 -10.79
N HIS A 189 9.24 -10.15 -10.52
CA HIS A 189 10.08 -11.35 -10.62
C HIS A 189 9.78 -12.36 -9.50
N ILE A 190 9.71 -11.91 -8.26
CA ILE A 190 9.38 -12.80 -7.14
C ILE A 190 7.93 -13.31 -7.22
N CYS A 191 7.02 -12.50 -7.79
CA CYS A 191 5.63 -12.91 -7.96
C CYS A 191 5.47 -13.96 -9.07
N GLU A 192 6.17 -13.84 -10.20
CA GLU A 192 6.21 -14.88 -11.22
C GLU A 192 6.80 -16.17 -10.68
N GLU A 193 7.87 -16.12 -9.90
CA GLU A 193 8.45 -17.29 -9.25
C GLU A 193 7.44 -17.97 -8.32
N MET A 194 6.78 -17.22 -7.42
CA MET A 194 5.75 -17.78 -6.54
C MET A 194 4.58 -18.37 -7.33
N TRP A 195 4.15 -17.67 -8.40
CA TRP A 195 3.06 -18.11 -9.26
C TRP A 195 3.33 -19.47 -9.90
N GLN A 196 4.55 -19.67 -10.43
CA GLN A 196 4.98 -20.95 -10.99
C GLN A 196 5.06 -22.05 -9.92
N GLN A 197 5.58 -21.75 -8.74
CA GLN A 197 5.68 -22.72 -7.64
C GLN A 197 4.31 -23.11 -7.07
N LEU A 198 3.28 -22.27 -7.21
CA LEU A 198 1.90 -22.60 -6.87
C LEU A 198 1.20 -23.47 -7.93
N GLY A 199 1.88 -23.79 -9.04
CA GLY A 199 1.44 -24.73 -10.05
C GLY A 199 0.87 -24.11 -11.33
N HIS A 200 1.01 -22.81 -11.52
CA HIS A 200 0.57 -22.11 -12.72
C HIS A 200 1.66 -22.12 -13.80
N ASN A 201 1.28 -22.37 -15.06
CA ASN A 201 2.21 -22.44 -16.19
C ASN A 201 2.24 -21.17 -17.04
N ASP A 202 1.19 -20.36 -16.98
CA ASP A 202 1.09 -19.08 -17.70
C ASP A 202 1.59 -17.92 -16.86
N SER A 203 1.99 -16.83 -17.51
CA SER A 203 2.49 -15.64 -16.81
C SER A 203 1.38 -14.96 -16.01
N ILE A 204 1.68 -14.58 -14.77
CA ILE A 204 0.81 -13.80 -13.89
C ILE A 204 0.41 -12.45 -14.50
N ALA A 205 1.20 -11.91 -15.43
CA ALA A 205 0.97 -10.62 -16.05
C ALA A 205 -0.33 -10.54 -16.87
N TYR A 206 -0.90 -11.68 -17.27
CA TYR A 206 -2.14 -11.76 -18.04
C TYR A 206 -3.34 -12.17 -17.20
N GLU A 207 -3.15 -12.39 -15.90
CA GLU A 207 -4.21 -12.77 -14.99
C GLU A 207 -5.16 -11.59 -14.71
N PRO A 208 -6.47 -11.86 -14.57
CA PRO A 208 -7.43 -10.81 -14.26
C PRO A 208 -7.17 -10.21 -12.88
N TRP A 209 -7.41 -8.90 -12.76
CA TRP A 209 -7.30 -8.19 -11.50
C TRP A 209 -8.30 -8.75 -10.47
N PRO A 210 -7.90 -8.91 -9.20
CA PRO A 210 -8.78 -9.45 -8.16
C PRO A 210 -9.99 -8.56 -7.90
N THR A 211 -11.10 -9.19 -7.56
CA THR A 211 -12.35 -8.51 -7.18
C THR A 211 -12.61 -8.61 -5.69
N TYR A 212 -13.42 -7.70 -5.17
CA TYR A 212 -13.84 -7.72 -3.75
C TYR A 212 -15.36 -7.68 -3.62
N ASP A 213 -15.88 -8.21 -2.51
CA ASP A 213 -17.28 -8.10 -2.15
C ASP A 213 -17.46 -6.94 -1.17
N GLU A 214 -18.29 -5.95 -1.54
CA GLU A 214 -18.59 -4.80 -0.69
C GLU A 214 -19.28 -5.18 0.63
N LYS A 215 -20.01 -6.29 0.66
CA LYS A 215 -20.65 -6.78 1.87
C LYS A 215 -19.65 -7.18 2.94
N MET A 216 -18.48 -7.70 2.53
CA MET A 216 -17.39 -8.08 3.44
C MET A 216 -16.61 -6.88 3.99
N LEU A 217 -16.85 -5.67 3.44
CA LEU A 217 -16.22 -4.43 3.94
C LEU A 217 -16.97 -3.83 5.12
N VAL A 218 -18.24 -4.19 5.29
CA VAL A 218 -19.05 -3.70 6.40
C VAL A 218 -18.55 -4.34 7.69
N SER A 219 -18.05 -3.52 8.59
CA SER A 219 -17.72 -3.96 9.94
C SER A 219 -18.94 -3.74 10.82
N ASP A 220 -19.43 -4.79 11.43
CA ASP A 220 -20.40 -4.69 12.52
C ASP A 220 -19.74 -4.23 13.82
N THR A 221 -18.40 -4.12 13.82
CA THR A 221 -17.61 -3.66 14.97
C THR A 221 -16.82 -2.41 14.63
N VAL A 222 -16.56 -1.59 15.64
CA VAL A 222 -15.69 -0.41 15.59
C VAL A 222 -14.63 -0.50 16.67
N GLN A 223 -13.41 -0.08 16.35
CA GLN A 223 -12.34 -0.01 17.33
C GLN A 223 -12.43 1.33 18.08
N MET A 224 -12.57 1.27 19.41
CA MET A 224 -12.64 2.45 20.27
C MET A 224 -11.39 2.56 21.14
N GLY A 225 -10.78 3.75 21.16
CA GLY A 225 -9.69 4.05 22.06
C GLY A 225 -10.19 4.45 23.45
N ILE A 226 -9.64 3.84 24.51
CA ILE A 226 -9.95 4.19 25.89
C ILE A 226 -8.88 5.12 26.42
N GLN A 227 -9.27 6.29 26.84
CA GLN A 227 -8.39 7.27 27.49
C GLN A 227 -8.75 7.39 28.99
N VAL A 228 -7.72 7.48 29.80
CA VAL A 228 -7.85 7.80 31.23
C VAL A 228 -7.02 9.06 31.48
N ASN A 229 -7.67 10.12 31.92
CA ASN A 229 -7.05 11.45 32.10
C ASN A 229 -6.31 11.93 30.82
N GLY A 230 -6.96 11.81 29.65
CA GLY A 230 -6.45 12.25 28.35
C GLY A 230 -5.35 11.37 27.74
N LYS A 231 -4.95 10.27 28.39
CA LYS A 231 -3.91 9.36 27.88
C LYS A 231 -4.53 8.04 27.43
N LEU A 232 -4.25 7.62 26.17
CA LEU A 232 -4.70 6.33 25.63
C LEU A 232 -4.13 5.18 26.46
N ARG A 233 -5.00 4.32 27.02
CA ARG A 233 -4.64 3.19 27.86
C ARG A 233 -4.97 1.83 27.28
N ALA A 234 -6.04 1.75 26.50
CA ALA A 234 -6.43 0.52 25.82
C ALA A 234 -7.18 0.82 24.52
N LYS A 235 -7.41 -0.22 23.74
CA LYS A 235 -8.31 -0.22 22.59
C LYS A 235 -9.23 -1.42 22.74
N ILE A 236 -10.53 -1.21 22.55
CA ILE A 236 -11.54 -2.26 22.53
C ILE A 236 -12.23 -2.32 21.17
N GLU A 237 -12.71 -3.47 20.81
CA GLU A 237 -13.57 -3.67 19.66
C GLU A 237 -15.01 -3.85 20.16
N VAL A 238 -15.90 -3.01 19.68
CA VAL A 238 -17.32 -3.02 20.09
C VAL A 238 -18.21 -3.05 18.87
N ALA A 239 -19.43 -3.59 19.01
CA ALA A 239 -20.41 -3.52 17.94
C ALA A 239 -20.67 -2.05 17.55
N LYS A 240 -20.89 -1.80 16.25
CA LYS A 240 -21.08 -0.44 15.71
C LYS A 240 -22.29 0.28 16.32
N ASP A 241 -23.27 -0.51 16.75
CA ASP A 241 -24.52 -0.12 17.39
C ASP A 241 -24.55 -0.40 18.92
N ALA A 242 -23.37 -0.73 19.50
CA ALA A 242 -23.26 -0.93 20.94
C ALA A 242 -23.69 0.33 21.70
N ASP A 243 -24.50 0.14 22.73
CA ASP A 243 -24.90 1.22 23.62
C ASP A 243 -23.74 1.66 24.52
N ASP A 244 -23.89 2.85 25.09
CA ASP A 244 -22.85 3.46 25.93
C ASP A 244 -22.56 2.62 27.21
N GLU A 245 -23.52 1.83 27.70
CA GLU A 245 -23.35 0.98 28.88
C GLU A 245 -22.45 -0.21 28.55
N THR A 246 -22.74 -0.91 27.47
CA THR A 246 -21.90 -2.02 26.96
C THR A 246 -20.45 -1.55 26.71
N VAL A 247 -20.30 -0.36 26.09
CA VAL A 247 -18.98 0.22 25.83
C VAL A 247 -18.22 0.51 27.13
N LYS A 248 -18.89 1.06 28.15
CA LYS A 248 -18.29 1.32 29.47
C LYS A 248 -17.89 0.04 30.18
N GLU A 249 -18.75 -0.98 30.19
CA GLU A 249 -18.44 -2.27 30.80
C GLU A 249 -17.19 -2.91 30.19
N LEU A 250 -17.11 -2.97 28.86
CA LEU A 250 -15.95 -3.51 28.16
C LEU A 250 -14.67 -2.69 28.40
N ALA A 251 -14.79 -1.37 28.54
CA ALA A 251 -13.69 -0.49 28.86
C ALA A 251 -13.12 -0.75 30.24
N PHE A 252 -13.98 -0.90 31.26
CA PHE A 252 -13.56 -1.18 32.63
C PHE A 252 -13.05 -2.60 32.85
N GLN A 253 -13.33 -3.53 31.93
CA GLN A 253 -12.75 -4.88 31.98
C GLN A 253 -11.27 -4.92 31.58
N GLN A 254 -10.76 -3.89 30.90
CA GLN A 254 -9.38 -3.86 30.43
C GLN A 254 -8.38 -3.68 31.60
N GLU A 255 -7.39 -4.57 31.69
CA GLU A 255 -6.39 -4.55 32.78
C GLU A 255 -5.67 -3.19 32.90
N ASN A 256 -5.28 -2.61 31.76
CA ASN A 256 -4.61 -1.31 31.73
C ASN A 256 -5.51 -0.14 32.18
N VAL A 257 -6.83 -0.28 32.05
CA VAL A 257 -7.80 0.70 32.56
C VAL A 257 -7.97 0.50 34.06
N LYS A 258 -8.21 -0.73 34.50
CA LYS A 258 -8.31 -1.08 35.95
C LYS A 258 -7.11 -0.55 36.73
N ALA A 259 -5.87 -0.78 36.26
CA ALA A 259 -4.67 -0.31 36.90
C ALA A 259 -4.61 1.22 37.16
N HIS A 260 -5.45 1.99 36.43
CA HIS A 260 -5.50 3.45 36.53
C HIS A 260 -6.78 3.96 37.21
N THR A 261 -7.81 3.13 37.34
CA THR A 261 -9.12 3.46 37.91
C THR A 261 -9.37 2.78 39.27
N ASP A 262 -8.77 1.61 39.50
CA ASP A 262 -8.89 0.93 40.81
C ASP A 262 -8.37 1.83 41.92
N SER A 263 -9.14 1.96 42.97
CA SER A 263 -8.85 2.81 44.12
C SER A 263 -8.94 4.32 43.89
N LYS A 264 -9.60 4.78 42.82
CA LYS A 264 -9.82 6.21 42.54
C LYS A 264 -11.29 6.50 42.28
N ASP A 265 -11.71 7.68 42.72
CA ASP A 265 -13.07 8.15 42.38
C ASP A 265 -13.16 8.55 40.92
N ILE A 266 -14.09 7.94 40.21
CA ILE A 266 -14.38 8.25 38.81
C ILE A 266 -15.30 9.47 38.76
N VAL A 267 -14.78 10.59 38.31
CA VAL A 267 -15.55 11.85 38.25
C VAL A 267 -16.51 11.87 37.07
N LYS A 268 -16.08 11.36 35.93
CA LYS A 268 -16.88 11.39 34.70
C LYS A 268 -16.40 10.35 33.70
N VAL A 269 -17.34 9.70 32.99
CA VAL A 269 -17.09 8.86 31.84
C VAL A 269 -17.80 9.45 30.62
N ILE A 270 -17.08 9.70 29.56
CA ILE A 270 -17.60 10.29 28.31
C ILE A 270 -17.42 9.28 27.19
N VAL A 271 -18.50 8.84 26.60
CA VAL A 271 -18.49 8.03 25.40
C VAL A 271 -18.77 8.94 24.19
N VAL A 272 -17.86 8.98 23.24
CA VAL A 272 -18.03 9.71 21.97
C VAL A 272 -17.70 8.77 20.82
N LYS A 273 -18.11 9.10 19.62
CA LYS A 273 -17.87 8.27 18.44
C LYS A 273 -16.38 7.90 18.35
N ASN A 274 -16.08 6.59 18.37
CA ASN A 274 -14.75 5.98 18.29
C ASN A 274 -13.80 6.25 19.49
N LYS A 275 -14.31 6.75 20.62
CA LYS A 275 -13.49 7.06 21.80
C LYS A 275 -14.32 6.99 23.08
N ILE A 276 -13.72 6.50 24.17
CA ILE A 276 -14.22 6.66 25.53
C ILE A 276 -13.15 7.35 26.40
N GLU A 277 -13.56 8.28 27.24
CA GLU A 277 -12.69 9.00 28.17
C GLU A 277 -13.23 8.85 29.60
N ILE A 278 -12.35 8.44 30.49
CA ILE A 278 -12.61 8.17 31.91
C ILE A 278 -11.79 9.12 32.77
#